data_727a31640dbefd80425707fcaf76cc19
#
_entry.id   727a31640dbefd80425707fcaf76cc19
#
_cell.length_a   1.000
_cell.length_b   1.000
_cell.length_c   1.000
_cell.angle_alpha   90.00
_cell.angle_beta   90.00
_cell.angle_gamma   90.00
#
_symmetry.space_group_name_H-M   'P 1'
#
loop_
_entity.id
_entity.type
_entity.pdbx_description
1 polymer ?
#
loop_
_entity_poly.entity_id
_entity_poly.type
_entity_poly.pdbx_seq_one_letter_code
_entity_poly.pdbx_strand_id
1 'polypeptide(L)'
;IYYRGPLAIDSGSYQGSAGGYNSPHNKNYFKRTIAHNSLLVYDPSEKFACWNYGGSDKTEFAENDGGQRMPGDRWETCRSFKDLLSEEYTVGEVLAHGFGPSAQTPEWTLLQGDITKAYSKKVENARRSFVFFNLTEESEDVPAAMVIYDRVRSSDASFKKFWLLHSIEEPQIEEGGFTVCRTKNGDSGKLSCSVLLPSEDNLKIEKVGGPGKEFWVFGKIFPNAATTRPDPCNERGAWRVELSPKDAAQEDCFLNVIQMSDRNVNKLLPVSRIQNAEAKTVGAIVGSRAVVFSADCGRSSEGYGFEVPASAAKTHKTKKFSLLISGLEKGEWVVERNGKSLGKFSVGEADGTIYLNAAPGKYLVRR
;
A
#
# COMPACT_ATOMS: atom_id res chain seq x y z
N ILE A 1 4.80 3.40 -9.38
CA ILE A 1 6.21 2.92 -9.28
C ILE A 1 6.81 2.94 -10.66
N TYR A 2 7.97 3.58 -10.79
CA TYR A 2 8.73 3.67 -12.03
C TYR A 2 10.17 3.19 -11.78
N TYR A 3 10.59 2.19 -12.54
CA TYR A 3 11.98 1.74 -12.62
C TYR A 3 12.21 1.12 -13.99
N ARG A 4 13.03 1.75 -14.84
CA ARG A 4 13.26 1.33 -16.23
C ARG A 4 11.94 1.06 -16.98
N GLY A 5 10.95 1.92 -16.73
CA GLY A 5 9.59 1.86 -17.23
C GLY A 5 8.54 1.91 -16.12
N PRO A 6 7.28 2.24 -16.47
CA PRO A 6 6.16 2.26 -15.52
C PRO A 6 5.77 0.82 -15.13
N LEU A 7 5.83 0.51 -13.82
CA LEU A 7 5.59 -0.83 -13.26
C LEU A 7 4.27 -0.91 -12.50
N ALA A 8 3.96 0.12 -11.71
CA ALA A 8 2.66 0.27 -11.09
C ALA A 8 2.16 1.69 -11.35
N ILE A 9 0.96 1.78 -11.87
CA ILE A 9 0.33 3.04 -12.33
C ILE A 9 -1.11 3.10 -11.85
N ASP A 10 -1.75 4.25 -12.01
CA ASP A 10 -3.21 4.34 -11.94
C ASP A 10 -3.82 3.81 -13.25
N SER A 11 -5.05 3.31 -13.15
CA SER A 11 -5.80 2.78 -14.28
C SER A 11 -6.83 3.78 -14.79
N GLY A 12 -7.39 3.47 -15.96
CA GLY A 12 -8.36 4.34 -16.61
C GLY A 12 -7.73 5.46 -17.42
N SER A 13 -8.58 6.27 -18.04
CA SER A 13 -8.11 7.37 -18.88
C SER A 13 -9.17 8.48 -18.94
N TYR A 14 -8.71 9.70 -18.82
CA TYR A 14 -9.55 10.90 -18.98
C TYR A 14 -9.73 11.32 -20.46
N GLN A 15 -9.03 10.70 -21.37
CA GLN A 15 -8.99 11.09 -22.79
C GLN A 15 -10.14 10.48 -23.61
N GLY A 16 -10.49 11.20 -24.69
CA GLY A 16 -11.48 10.76 -25.66
C GLY A 16 -12.94 11.03 -25.24
N SER A 17 -13.86 10.86 -26.18
CA SER A 17 -15.29 11.12 -25.98
C SER A 17 -15.92 10.21 -24.92
N ALA A 18 -15.39 9.00 -24.76
CA ALA A 18 -15.89 8.03 -23.77
C ALA A 18 -15.22 8.14 -22.40
N GLY A 19 -14.10 8.88 -22.24
CA GLY A 19 -13.38 9.08 -20.98
C GLY A 19 -13.60 10.47 -20.36
N GLY A 20 -14.26 11.39 -21.05
CA GLY A 20 -14.49 12.76 -20.59
C GLY A 20 -15.37 12.85 -19.35
N TYR A 21 -15.47 14.04 -18.79
CA TYR A 21 -16.33 14.32 -17.65
C TYR A 21 -17.75 13.79 -17.88
N ASN A 22 -18.36 13.25 -16.84
CA ASN A 22 -19.70 12.72 -16.86
C ASN A 22 -19.92 11.44 -17.71
N SER A 23 -18.89 10.93 -18.37
CA SER A 23 -18.99 9.63 -19.06
C SER A 23 -19.18 8.47 -18.06
N PRO A 24 -19.75 7.35 -18.46
CA PRO A 24 -19.82 6.16 -17.61
C PRO A 24 -18.47 5.70 -17.10
N HIS A 25 -17.43 5.72 -17.93
CA HIS A 25 -16.05 5.41 -17.53
C HIS A 25 -15.53 6.36 -16.45
N ASN A 26 -15.73 7.67 -16.62
CA ASN A 26 -15.24 8.66 -15.67
C ASN A 26 -15.91 8.53 -14.30
N LYS A 27 -17.24 8.35 -14.26
CA LYS A 27 -18.03 8.24 -13.03
C LYS A 27 -17.82 6.94 -12.27
N ASN A 28 -17.76 5.83 -13.00
CA ASN A 28 -17.85 4.51 -12.38
C ASN A 28 -16.50 3.81 -12.25
N TYR A 29 -15.46 4.31 -12.92
CA TYR A 29 -14.14 3.70 -12.88
C TYR A 29 -13.03 4.73 -12.62
N PHE A 30 -12.77 5.64 -13.56
CA PHE A 30 -11.57 6.48 -13.56
C PHE A 30 -11.38 7.32 -12.28
N LYS A 31 -12.48 7.87 -11.74
CA LYS A 31 -12.46 8.67 -10.49
C LYS A 31 -12.69 7.84 -9.24
N ARG A 32 -12.87 6.54 -9.38
CA ARG A 32 -13.17 5.66 -8.26
C ARG A 32 -11.93 4.98 -7.73
N THR A 33 -11.97 4.61 -6.46
CA THR A 33 -10.84 3.97 -5.77
C THR A 33 -10.36 2.70 -6.47
N ILE A 34 -11.26 1.99 -7.15
CA ILE A 34 -10.93 0.78 -7.90
C ILE A 34 -9.93 1.00 -9.03
N ALA A 35 -9.75 2.24 -9.49
CA ALA A 35 -8.76 2.58 -10.53
C ALA A 35 -7.37 2.93 -9.95
N HIS A 36 -7.20 2.88 -8.63
CA HIS A 36 -6.00 3.33 -7.92
C HIS A 36 -5.38 2.22 -7.08
N ASN A 37 -4.09 2.34 -6.77
CA ASN A 37 -3.34 1.40 -5.93
C ASN A 37 -3.68 1.60 -4.45
N SER A 38 -4.87 1.21 -4.05
CA SER A 38 -5.46 1.48 -2.75
C SER A 38 -6.16 0.25 -2.16
N LEU A 39 -6.97 0.46 -1.14
CA LEU A 39 -7.79 -0.56 -0.48
C LEU A 39 -9.25 -0.41 -0.89
N LEU A 40 -9.94 -1.52 -1.07
CA LEU A 40 -11.39 -1.55 -1.16
C LEU A 40 -11.96 -2.30 0.05
N VAL A 41 -13.10 -1.84 0.53
CA VAL A 41 -13.95 -2.53 1.51
C VAL A 41 -15.35 -2.57 0.93
N TYR A 42 -15.79 -3.73 0.49
CA TYR A 42 -17.01 -3.90 -0.27
C TYR A 42 -18.20 -4.20 0.65
N ASP A 43 -19.01 -3.17 0.88
CA ASP A 43 -20.36 -3.28 1.44
C ASP A 43 -21.36 -3.33 0.28
N PRO A 44 -22.08 -4.44 0.05
CA PRO A 44 -23.00 -4.56 -1.09
C PRO A 44 -24.18 -3.59 -1.03
N SER A 45 -24.46 -3.00 0.12
CA SER A 45 -25.55 -2.05 0.32
C SER A 45 -25.15 -0.59 0.05
N GLU A 46 -23.86 -0.31 -0.06
CA GLU A 46 -23.35 1.06 -0.19
C GLU A 46 -23.67 1.69 -1.54
N LYS A 47 -24.02 2.96 -1.51
CA LYS A 47 -24.32 3.77 -2.69
C LYS A 47 -23.43 5.00 -2.71
N PHE A 48 -22.78 5.23 -3.83
CA PHE A 48 -21.89 6.38 -4.04
C PHE A 48 -22.61 7.44 -4.88
N ALA A 49 -23.09 8.51 -4.22
CA ALA A 49 -23.61 9.66 -4.94
C ALA A 49 -22.53 10.27 -5.83
N CYS A 50 -22.88 10.60 -7.06
CA CYS A 50 -21.96 11.22 -7.99
C CYS A 50 -22.57 12.46 -8.63
N TRP A 51 -21.67 13.33 -9.12
CA TRP A 51 -22.07 14.57 -9.76
C TRP A 51 -22.78 14.31 -11.08
N ASN A 52 -23.88 15.05 -11.31
CA ASN A 52 -24.54 15.10 -12.61
C ASN A 52 -24.32 16.47 -13.26
N TYR A 53 -23.40 16.54 -14.22
CA TYR A 53 -23.11 17.76 -14.99
C TYR A 53 -24.29 18.24 -15.87
N GLY A 54 -25.30 17.43 -16.03
CA GLY A 54 -26.49 17.76 -16.83
C GLY A 54 -27.50 18.68 -16.15
N GLY A 55 -27.21 19.16 -14.93
CA GLY A 55 -28.06 20.09 -14.21
C GLY A 55 -29.43 19.55 -13.78
N SER A 56 -29.62 18.23 -13.75
CA SER A 56 -30.82 17.64 -13.20
C SER A 56 -30.73 17.61 -11.67
N ASP A 57 -31.84 17.91 -10.99
CA ASP A 57 -31.95 17.81 -9.53
C ASP A 57 -31.91 16.35 -9.02
N LYS A 58 -31.71 15.39 -9.91
CA LYS A 58 -31.67 13.96 -9.56
C LYS A 58 -30.25 13.56 -9.16
N THR A 59 -30.09 13.02 -7.95
CA THR A 59 -28.87 12.36 -7.53
C THR A 59 -28.60 11.14 -8.39
N GLU A 60 -27.45 11.10 -9.05
CA GLU A 60 -26.95 9.91 -9.73
C GLU A 60 -26.04 9.14 -8.78
N PHE A 61 -25.95 7.84 -8.99
CA PHE A 61 -25.06 6.96 -8.23
C PHE A 61 -24.04 6.32 -9.16
N ALA A 62 -22.80 6.33 -8.74
CA ALA A 62 -21.76 5.53 -9.36
C ALA A 62 -21.90 4.06 -8.97
N GLU A 63 -21.34 3.18 -9.78
CA GLU A 63 -21.25 1.76 -9.44
C GLU A 63 -20.48 1.57 -8.14
N ASN A 64 -20.94 0.63 -7.33
CA ASN A 64 -20.29 0.29 -6.08
C ASN A 64 -18.97 -0.43 -6.34
N ASP A 65 -17.88 0.26 -6.11
CA ASP A 65 -16.51 -0.27 -6.24
C ASP A 65 -15.89 -0.68 -4.90
N GLY A 66 -16.62 -0.55 -3.79
CA GLY A 66 -16.09 -0.78 -2.44
C GLY A 66 -15.10 0.29 -1.98
N GLY A 67 -14.93 1.36 -2.73
CA GLY A 67 -13.90 2.36 -2.52
C GLY A 67 -14.20 3.42 -1.49
N GLN A 68 -13.43 4.50 -1.56
CA GLN A 68 -13.57 5.69 -0.73
C GLN A 68 -14.82 6.47 -1.12
N ARG A 69 -15.41 7.16 -0.13
CA ARG A 69 -16.53 8.06 -0.35
C ARG A 69 -16.09 9.32 -1.10
N MET A 70 -17.02 9.97 -1.74
CA MET A 70 -16.78 11.32 -2.23
C MET A 70 -16.99 12.30 -1.06
N PRO A 71 -16.10 13.28 -0.86
CA PRO A 71 -16.33 14.34 0.11
C PRO A 71 -17.54 15.18 -0.33
N GLY A 72 -18.48 15.39 0.58
CA GLY A 72 -19.77 16.01 0.26
C GLY A 72 -20.65 15.11 -0.61
N ASP A 73 -21.90 14.93 -0.24
CA ASP A 73 -22.85 14.09 -0.98
C ASP A 73 -23.07 14.52 -2.44
N ARG A 74 -22.59 15.71 -2.83
CA ARG A 74 -22.88 16.32 -4.14
C ARG A 74 -21.75 17.10 -4.76
N TRP A 75 -20.48 16.90 -4.39
CA TRP A 75 -19.44 17.82 -4.84
C TRP A 75 -19.77 19.28 -4.50
N GLU A 76 -20.35 19.51 -3.36
CA GLU A 76 -20.52 20.89 -2.92
C GLU A 76 -19.14 21.50 -2.82
N THR A 77 -18.92 22.48 -3.64
CA THR A 77 -17.69 23.25 -3.65
C THR A 77 -17.48 23.79 -2.26
N CYS A 78 -16.41 23.41 -1.61
CA CYS A 78 -15.97 24.01 -0.38
C CYS A 78 -15.93 25.54 -0.57
N ARG A 79 -16.78 26.27 0.14
CA ARG A 79 -16.96 27.70 -0.07
C ARG A 79 -16.08 28.57 0.83
N SER A 80 -15.49 27.96 1.85
CA SER A 80 -14.64 28.65 2.80
C SER A 80 -13.52 27.77 3.31
N PHE A 81 -12.45 28.38 3.82
CA PHE A 81 -11.39 27.64 4.50
C PHE A 81 -11.90 26.87 5.72
N LYS A 82 -12.94 27.39 6.40
CA LYS A 82 -13.59 26.71 7.51
C LYS A 82 -14.28 25.42 7.07
N ASP A 83 -14.94 25.43 5.91
CA ASP A 83 -15.58 24.24 5.36
C ASP A 83 -14.52 23.18 5.01
N LEU A 84 -13.39 23.61 4.43
CA LEU A 84 -12.27 22.74 4.09
C LEU A 84 -11.69 22.02 5.32
N LEU A 85 -11.71 22.65 6.48
CA LEU A 85 -11.24 22.07 7.74
C LEU A 85 -12.32 21.24 8.46
N SER A 86 -13.52 21.14 7.92
CA SER A 86 -14.57 20.30 8.51
C SER A 86 -14.23 18.80 8.35
N GLU A 87 -14.83 17.97 9.19
CA GLU A 87 -14.64 16.50 9.14
C GLU A 87 -15.03 15.88 7.79
N GLU A 88 -15.90 16.55 7.06
CA GLU A 88 -16.32 16.13 5.72
C GLU A 88 -15.17 16.09 4.71
N TYR A 89 -14.30 17.10 4.75
CA TYR A 89 -13.19 17.27 3.83
C TYR A 89 -11.84 16.80 4.40
N THR A 90 -11.73 16.66 5.73
CA THR A 90 -10.52 16.16 6.39
C THR A 90 -10.54 14.64 6.41
N VAL A 91 -10.23 14.03 5.28
CA VAL A 91 -10.39 12.59 5.05
C VAL A 91 -9.13 11.76 5.29
N GLY A 92 -8.00 12.38 5.53
CA GLY A 92 -6.72 11.70 5.80
C GLY A 92 -5.85 12.49 6.76
N GLU A 93 -5.01 11.76 7.49
CA GLU A 93 -4.05 12.31 8.44
C GLU A 93 -2.70 11.65 8.25
N VAL A 94 -1.62 12.44 8.23
CA VAL A 94 -0.24 11.92 8.27
C VAL A 94 0.13 11.62 9.71
N LEU A 95 0.32 10.35 10.04
CA LEU A 95 0.67 9.89 11.39
C LEU A 95 2.18 9.96 11.65
N ALA A 96 2.99 9.63 10.64
CA ALA A 96 4.44 9.72 10.72
C ALA A 96 5.05 9.87 9.33
N HIS A 97 6.16 10.58 9.25
CA HIS A 97 6.98 10.68 8.05
C HIS A 97 8.44 10.96 8.41
N GLY A 98 9.34 10.41 7.64
CA GLY A 98 10.76 10.62 7.85
C GLY A 98 11.63 9.88 6.84
N PHE A 99 12.90 10.15 6.91
CA PHE A 99 13.93 9.49 6.12
C PHE A 99 15.26 9.52 6.88
N GLY A 100 16.16 8.61 6.58
CA GLY A 100 17.44 8.57 7.28
C GLY A 100 18.36 7.44 6.79
N PRO A 101 19.52 7.27 7.44
CA PRO A 101 20.04 8.08 8.54
C PRO A 101 20.55 9.45 8.09
N SER A 102 20.86 9.63 6.80
CA SER A 102 21.37 10.88 6.21
C SER A 102 20.32 11.53 5.32
N ALA A 103 20.18 12.85 5.39
CA ALA A 103 19.29 13.60 4.51
C ALA A 103 19.78 13.63 3.06
N GLN A 104 21.09 13.56 2.85
CA GLN A 104 21.71 13.60 1.52
C GLN A 104 21.69 12.24 0.82
N THR A 105 21.79 11.16 1.59
CA THR A 105 21.82 9.78 1.10
C THR A 105 20.92 8.91 1.99
N PRO A 106 19.60 9.07 1.90
CA PRO A 106 18.69 8.29 2.74
C PRO A 106 18.72 6.81 2.36
N GLU A 107 18.88 5.97 3.36
CA GLU A 107 18.77 4.51 3.21
C GLU A 107 17.33 4.04 3.32
N TRP A 108 16.49 4.81 3.99
CA TRP A 108 15.07 4.55 4.16
C TRP A 108 14.24 5.83 4.13
N THR A 109 12.99 5.69 3.69
CA THR A 109 11.95 6.72 3.80
C THR A 109 10.69 6.07 4.37
N LEU A 110 10.04 6.70 5.33
CA LEU A 110 8.80 6.27 5.96
C LEU A 110 7.69 7.27 5.70
N LEU A 111 6.49 6.76 5.40
CA LEU A 111 5.24 7.51 5.44
C LEU A 111 4.15 6.62 6.05
N GLN A 112 3.46 7.13 7.07
CA GLN A 112 2.29 6.49 7.67
C GLN A 112 1.12 7.44 7.64
N GLY A 113 -0.06 6.94 7.24
CA GLY A 113 -1.28 7.71 7.17
C GLY A 113 -2.49 6.95 7.70
N ASP A 114 -3.40 7.71 8.29
CA ASP A 114 -4.76 7.28 8.60
C ASP A 114 -5.70 7.80 7.51
N ILE A 115 -6.36 6.88 6.83
CA ILE A 115 -7.31 7.16 5.75
C ILE A 115 -8.71 6.67 6.09
N THR A 116 -8.97 6.41 7.36
CA THR A 116 -10.27 5.89 7.84
C THR A 116 -11.42 6.77 7.39
N LYS A 117 -11.30 8.08 7.55
CA LYS A 117 -12.34 9.04 7.19
C LYS A 117 -12.57 9.20 5.69
N ALA A 118 -11.65 8.68 4.85
CA ALA A 118 -11.84 8.62 3.41
C ALA A 118 -12.92 7.59 3.01
N TYR A 119 -13.22 6.65 3.88
CA TYR A 119 -14.32 5.71 3.69
C TYR A 119 -15.57 6.17 4.44
N SER A 120 -16.72 5.56 4.10
CA SER A 120 -17.95 5.71 4.88
C SER A 120 -17.85 4.94 6.21
N LYS A 121 -18.92 4.96 6.99
CA LYS A 121 -19.05 4.22 8.26
C LYS A 121 -18.85 2.70 8.14
N LYS A 122 -18.71 2.16 6.92
CA LYS A 122 -18.35 0.75 6.69
C LYS A 122 -16.94 0.40 7.19
N VAL A 123 -16.07 1.41 7.36
CA VAL A 123 -14.70 1.25 7.80
C VAL A 123 -14.51 1.95 9.15
N GLU A 124 -14.10 1.18 10.15
CA GLU A 124 -13.79 1.68 11.49
C GLU A 124 -12.32 2.09 11.64
N ASN A 125 -11.44 1.47 10.85
CA ASN A 125 -10.02 1.81 10.78
C ASN A 125 -9.44 1.45 9.42
N ALA A 126 -8.70 2.35 8.81
CA ALA A 126 -7.88 2.09 7.63
C ALA A 126 -6.60 2.92 7.72
N ARG A 127 -5.47 2.24 7.94
CA ARG A 127 -4.16 2.87 8.07
C ARG A 127 -3.17 2.18 7.15
N ARG A 128 -2.29 2.99 6.56
CA ARG A 128 -1.28 2.53 5.62
C ARG A 128 0.09 3.06 6.00
N SER A 129 1.07 2.19 5.98
CA SER A 129 2.47 2.51 6.22
C SER A 129 3.30 2.09 5.01
N PHE A 130 4.14 2.99 4.52
CA PHE A 130 5.12 2.73 3.47
C PHE A 130 6.52 2.88 4.03
N VAL A 131 7.39 1.93 3.74
CA VAL A 131 8.83 2.10 3.90
C VAL A 131 9.49 1.80 2.57
N PHE A 132 10.21 2.76 2.05
CA PHE A 132 11.09 2.59 0.90
C PHE A 132 12.52 2.40 1.40
N PHE A 133 13.19 1.35 0.93
CA PHE A 133 14.60 1.10 1.17
C PHE A 133 15.39 1.35 -0.11
N ASN A 134 16.41 2.20 0.00
CA ASN A 134 17.48 2.30 -1.00
C ASN A 134 18.46 1.14 -0.77
N LEU A 135 18.61 0.30 -1.77
CA LEU A 135 19.43 -0.91 -1.72
C LEU A 135 20.63 -0.86 -2.67
N THR A 136 20.91 0.28 -3.27
CA THR A 136 21.97 0.43 -4.28
C THR A 136 23.36 0.05 -3.77
N GLU A 137 23.63 0.22 -2.47
CA GLU A 137 24.87 -0.22 -1.84
C GLU A 137 24.90 -1.72 -1.50
N GLU A 138 23.70 -2.36 -1.45
CA GLU A 138 23.57 -3.76 -1.09
C GLU A 138 23.50 -4.67 -2.33
N SER A 139 22.80 -4.21 -3.36
CA SER A 139 22.53 -5.01 -4.57
C SER A 139 22.43 -4.12 -5.81
N GLU A 140 23.24 -4.39 -6.80
CA GLU A 140 23.12 -3.78 -8.13
C GLU A 140 21.87 -4.31 -8.88
N ASP A 141 21.50 -5.56 -8.63
CA ASP A 141 20.37 -6.23 -9.27
C ASP A 141 19.00 -5.76 -8.73
N VAL A 142 18.94 -5.42 -7.45
CA VAL A 142 17.72 -4.98 -6.75
C VAL A 142 18.02 -3.66 -6.03
N PRO A 143 18.00 -2.53 -6.74
CA PRO A 143 18.43 -1.25 -6.17
C PRO A 143 17.45 -0.65 -5.16
N ALA A 144 16.22 -1.16 -5.10
CA ALA A 144 15.22 -0.66 -4.19
C ALA A 144 14.17 -1.70 -3.81
N ALA A 145 13.62 -1.54 -2.61
CA ALA A 145 12.44 -2.28 -2.16
C ALA A 145 11.47 -1.36 -1.42
N MET A 146 10.19 -1.69 -1.47
CA MET A 146 9.14 -1.03 -0.72
C MET A 146 8.42 -2.05 0.15
N VAL A 147 8.27 -1.75 1.43
CA VAL A 147 7.43 -2.51 2.36
C VAL A 147 6.17 -1.72 2.62
N ILE A 148 5.01 -2.32 2.34
CA ILE A 148 3.70 -1.71 2.52
C ILE A 148 2.94 -2.53 3.56
N TYR A 149 2.56 -1.88 4.64
CA TYR A 149 1.72 -2.48 5.68
C TYR A 149 0.41 -1.72 5.78
N ASP A 150 -0.69 -2.43 5.56
CA ASP A 150 -2.05 -1.93 5.72
C ASP A 150 -2.78 -2.69 6.81
N ARG A 151 -3.50 -1.95 7.65
CA ARG A 151 -4.46 -2.49 8.59
C ARG A 151 -5.82 -1.90 8.27
N VAL A 152 -6.80 -2.76 8.09
CA VAL A 152 -8.18 -2.35 7.79
C VAL A 152 -9.16 -3.11 8.67
N ARG A 153 -10.04 -2.36 9.37
CA ARG A 153 -11.14 -2.88 10.15
C ARG A 153 -12.45 -2.36 9.59
N SER A 154 -13.31 -3.27 9.18
CA SER A 154 -14.67 -2.97 8.73
C SER A 154 -15.68 -3.08 9.86
N SER A 155 -16.83 -2.43 9.72
CA SER A 155 -17.95 -2.53 10.66
C SER A 155 -18.65 -3.88 10.63
N ASP A 156 -18.47 -4.66 9.57
CA ASP A 156 -19.04 -5.99 9.41
C ASP A 156 -17.98 -6.96 8.84
N ALA A 157 -17.88 -8.15 9.42
CA ALA A 157 -16.94 -9.18 8.99
C ALA A 157 -17.20 -9.71 7.58
N SER A 158 -18.44 -9.61 7.08
CA SER A 158 -18.81 -10.03 5.72
C SER A 158 -18.34 -9.10 4.62
N PHE A 159 -17.91 -7.88 4.96
CA PHE A 159 -17.40 -6.92 3.99
C PHE A 159 -16.03 -7.34 3.47
N LYS A 160 -15.99 -7.69 2.19
CA LYS A 160 -14.76 -8.15 1.54
C LYS A 160 -13.77 -7.00 1.40
N LYS A 161 -12.50 -7.29 1.69
CA LYS A 161 -11.41 -6.33 1.59
C LYS A 161 -10.45 -6.73 0.48
N PHE A 162 -9.97 -5.73 -0.27
CA PHE A 162 -9.04 -5.94 -1.36
C PHE A 162 -7.90 -4.93 -1.29
N TRP A 163 -6.70 -5.40 -1.49
CA TRP A 163 -5.54 -4.57 -1.76
C TRP A 163 -5.25 -4.61 -3.26
N LEU A 164 -5.05 -3.45 -3.88
CA LEU A 164 -4.96 -3.31 -5.32
C LEU A 164 -3.58 -2.85 -5.77
N LEU A 165 -3.12 -3.41 -6.91
CA LEU A 165 -2.01 -2.87 -7.68
C LEU A 165 -2.31 -2.98 -9.17
N HIS A 166 -2.21 -1.84 -9.88
CA HIS A 166 -2.49 -1.75 -11.31
C HIS A 166 -1.21 -1.74 -12.13
N SER A 167 -1.27 -2.35 -13.30
CA SER A 167 -0.16 -2.42 -14.24
C SER A 167 -0.64 -2.28 -15.69
N ILE A 168 0.28 -1.92 -16.57
CA ILE A 168 0.06 -1.90 -18.02
C ILE A 168 0.12 -3.33 -18.57
N GLU A 169 1.17 -4.05 -18.18
CA GLU A 169 1.40 -5.43 -18.61
C GLU A 169 0.63 -6.41 -17.71
N GLU A 170 0.31 -7.56 -18.26
CA GLU A 170 -0.34 -8.63 -17.54
C GLU A 170 0.53 -9.15 -16.39
N PRO A 171 0.06 -9.12 -15.14
CA PRO A 171 0.78 -9.69 -14.01
C PRO A 171 0.89 -11.21 -14.13
N GLN A 172 2.03 -11.75 -13.75
CA GLN A 172 2.22 -13.18 -13.55
C GLN A 172 2.00 -13.49 -12.07
N ILE A 173 1.02 -14.35 -11.80
CA ILE A 173 0.74 -14.79 -10.42
C ILE A 173 1.65 -15.95 -10.10
N GLU A 174 2.28 -15.87 -8.93
CA GLU A 174 3.20 -16.85 -8.38
C GLU A 174 2.72 -17.28 -6.99
N GLU A 175 3.30 -18.33 -6.43
CA GLU A 175 3.04 -18.75 -5.06
C GLU A 175 3.46 -17.63 -4.08
N GLY A 176 2.54 -17.16 -3.27
CA GLY A 176 2.79 -16.08 -2.31
C GLY A 176 3.08 -14.70 -2.92
N GLY A 177 2.77 -14.47 -4.22
CA GLY A 177 3.07 -13.17 -4.82
C GLY A 177 2.71 -13.01 -6.29
N PHE A 178 3.30 -12.01 -6.90
CA PHE A 178 3.13 -11.73 -8.33
C PHE A 178 4.28 -10.89 -8.89
N THR A 179 4.43 -10.94 -10.21
CA THR A 179 5.45 -10.19 -10.94
C THR A 179 4.82 -9.39 -12.08
N VAL A 180 5.31 -8.17 -12.31
CA VAL A 180 4.99 -7.32 -13.46
C VAL A 180 6.28 -7.00 -14.20
N CYS A 181 6.34 -7.31 -15.49
CA CYS A 181 7.52 -7.05 -16.32
C CYS A 181 7.20 -6.10 -17.46
N ARG A 182 8.01 -5.07 -17.62
CA ARG A 182 7.94 -4.19 -18.80
C ARG A 182 8.62 -4.85 -19.99
N THR A 183 7.96 -4.82 -21.13
CA THR A 183 8.42 -5.48 -22.36
C THR A 183 8.32 -4.60 -23.61
N LYS A 184 7.80 -3.40 -23.48
CA LYS A 184 7.55 -2.46 -24.60
C LYS A 184 8.40 -1.22 -24.51
N ASN A 185 8.51 -0.47 -25.59
CA ASN A 185 9.14 0.85 -25.68
C ASN A 185 10.62 0.90 -25.24
N GLY A 186 11.33 -0.23 -25.24
CA GLY A 186 12.70 -0.29 -24.74
C GLY A 186 12.81 -0.38 -23.20
N ASP A 187 11.69 -0.39 -22.51
CA ASP A 187 11.64 -0.57 -21.06
C ASP A 187 12.09 -1.98 -20.66
N SER A 188 12.72 -2.08 -19.50
CA SER A 188 13.25 -3.37 -19.00
C SER A 188 13.00 -3.59 -17.50
N GLY A 189 12.15 -2.79 -16.89
CA GLY A 189 11.87 -2.88 -15.46
C GLY A 189 11.02 -4.09 -15.10
N LYS A 190 11.23 -4.58 -13.87
CA LYS A 190 10.44 -5.63 -13.22
C LYS A 190 10.08 -5.23 -11.80
N LEU A 191 8.85 -5.43 -11.44
CA LEU A 191 8.32 -5.38 -10.10
C LEU A 191 7.99 -6.79 -9.65
N SER A 192 8.51 -7.20 -8.50
CA SER A 192 8.16 -8.48 -7.88
C SER A 192 7.60 -8.20 -6.49
N CYS A 193 6.39 -8.67 -6.22
CA CYS A 193 5.70 -8.50 -4.96
C CYS A 193 5.63 -9.83 -4.20
N SER A 194 6.19 -9.87 -2.99
CA SER A 194 6.00 -10.96 -2.04
C SER A 194 4.92 -10.56 -1.04
N VAL A 195 3.87 -11.36 -0.91
CA VAL A 195 2.76 -11.14 0.02
C VAL A 195 3.05 -11.90 1.31
N LEU A 196 3.22 -11.19 2.42
CA LEU A 196 3.49 -11.76 3.73
C LEU A 196 2.24 -11.82 4.62
N LEU A 197 1.26 -10.96 4.33
CA LEU A 197 -0.08 -10.96 4.90
C LEU A 197 -1.10 -10.57 3.83
N PRO A 198 -2.29 -11.22 3.76
CA PRO A 198 -2.68 -12.38 4.58
C PRO A 198 -1.69 -13.54 4.45
N SER A 199 -1.71 -14.49 5.42
CA SER A 199 -0.90 -15.71 5.31
C SER A 199 -1.31 -16.54 4.10
N GLU A 200 -0.42 -17.33 3.57
CA GLU A 200 -0.58 -18.07 2.31
C GLU A 200 -1.84 -18.95 2.28
N ASP A 201 -2.16 -19.60 3.39
CA ASP A 201 -3.39 -20.39 3.57
C ASP A 201 -4.67 -19.55 3.49
N ASN A 202 -4.62 -18.28 3.93
CA ASN A 202 -5.73 -17.33 3.87
C ASN A 202 -5.63 -16.33 2.70
N LEU A 203 -4.60 -16.38 1.88
CA LEU A 203 -4.39 -15.47 0.77
C LEU A 203 -5.12 -15.93 -0.49
N LYS A 204 -5.87 -15.02 -1.11
CA LYS A 204 -6.37 -15.12 -2.47
C LYS A 204 -5.72 -14.04 -3.32
N ILE A 205 -5.09 -14.42 -4.42
CA ILE A 205 -4.53 -13.52 -5.44
C ILE A 205 -5.32 -13.69 -6.72
N GLU A 206 -5.92 -12.62 -7.20
CA GLU A 206 -6.61 -12.60 -8.48
C GLU A 206 -6.05 -11.52 -9.38
N LYS A 207 -5.96 -11.78 -10.68
CA LYS A 207 -5.73 -10.75 -11.69
C LYS A 207 -7.00 -10.47 -12.44
N VAL A 208 -7.31 -9.19 -12.63
CA VAL A 208 -8.45 -8.69 -13.35
C VAL A 208 -7.98 -7.74 -14.43
N GLY A 209 -8.37 -7.97 -15.67
CA GLY A 209 -7.94 -7.10 -16.77
C GLY A 209 -7.93 -7.82 -18.11
N GLY A 210 -7.23 -7.22 -19.04
CA GLY A 210 -7.14 -7.68 -20.42
C GLY A 210 -8.40 -7.41 -21.22
N PRO A 211 -8.46 -7.83 -22.51
CA PRO A 211 -9.52 -7.48 -23.41
C PRO A 211 -10.92 -7.76 -22.85
N GLY A 212 -11.72 -6.70 -22.70
CA GLY A 212 -13.09 -6.77 -22.17
C GLY A 212 -13.20 -6.77 -20.65
N LYS A 213 -12.09 -6.62 -19.91
CA LYS A 213 -12.09 -6.51 -18.44
C LYS A 213 -11.14 -5.41 -17.90
N GLU A 214 -10.59 -4.57 -18.75
CA GLU A 214 -9.59 -3.53 -18.36
C GLU A 214 -10.15 -2.58 -17.29
N PHE A 215 -11.46 -2.29 -17.38
CA PHE A 215 -12.15 -1.33 -16.50
C PHE A 215 -13.35 -1.99 -15.82
N TRP A 216 -13.10 -3.16 -15.24
CA TRP A 216 -14.11 -4.00 -14.62
C TRP A 216 -14.37 -3.59 -13.17
N VAL A 217 -15.64 -3.40 -12.82
CA VAL A 217 -16.14 -3.12 -11.47
C VAL A 217 -17.18 -4.18 -11.10
N PHE A 218 -16.81 -5.15 -10.31
CA PHE A 218 -17.65 -6.20 -9.71
C PHE A 218 -18.87 -6.66 -10.55
N GLY A 219 -18.64 -7.06 -11.78
CA GLY A 219 -19.68 -7.59 -12.66
C GLY A 219 -20.00 -6.69 -13.86
N LYS A 220 -19.52 -5.46 -13.89
CA LYS A 220 -19.76 -4.51 -14.98
C LYS A 220 -18.46 -3.96 -15.55
N ILE A 221 -18.46 -3.68 -16.85
CA ILE A 221 -17.35 -3.00 -17.51
C ILE A 221 -17.75 -1.58 -17.90
N PHE A 222 -16.82 -0.65 -17.71
CA PHE A 222 -16.97 0.75 -18.10
C PHE A 222 -15.88 1.14 -19.10
N PRO A 223 -15.99 0.72 -20.36
CA PRO A 223 -14.94 0.90 -21.33
C PRO A 223 -14.71 2.38 -21.64
N ASN A 224 -13.48 2.73 -21.82
CA ASN A 224 -13.09 3.98 -22.48
C ASN A 224 -12.73 3.62 -23.92
N ALA A 225 -13.50 4.12 -24.88
CA ALA A 225 -13.22 3.91 -26.29
C ALA A 225 -11.81 4.44 -26.61
N ALA A 226 -11.07 3.69 -27.40
CA ALA A 226 -9.78 4.12 -27.89
C ALA A 226 -9.91 5.53 -28.51
N THR A 227 -9.03 6.44 -28.10
CA THR A 227 -8.98 7.74 -28.74
C THR A 227 -8.61 7.56 -30.19
N THR A 228 -9.23 8.31 -31.08
CA THR A 228 -8.86 8.39 -32.51
C THR A 228 -7.47 8.97 -32.73
N ARG A 229 -6.82 9.49 -31.68
CA ARG A 229 -5.43 9.98 -31.73
C ARG A 229 -4.52 8.86 -31.21
N PRO A 230 -3.60 8.36 -32.04
CA PRO A 230 -2.53 7.50 -31.56
C PRO A 230 -1.68 8.35 -30.59
N ASP A 231 -1.84 8.11 -29.31
CA ASP A 231 -0.93 8.62 -28.29
C ASP A 231 0.08 7.50 -28.00
N PRO A 232 1.32 7.64 -28.41
CA PRO A 232 2.35 6.65 -28.14
C PRO A 232 2.60 6.47 -26.63
N CYS A 233 2.18 7.45 -25.82
CA CYS A 233 2.24 7.40 -24.36
C CYS A 233 0.94 6.89 -23.71
N ASN A 234 -0.06 6.48 -24.50
CA ASN A 234 -1.36 6.05 -24.00
C ASN A 234 -1.31 4.60 -23.48
N GLU A 235 -0.38 4.35 -22.59
CA GLU A 235 -0.29 3.11 -21.85
C GLU A 235 -1.30 3.16 -20.69
N ARG A 236 -2.37 2.41 -20.83
CA ARG A 236 -3.43 2.33 -19.82
C ARG A 236 -3.12 1.20 -18.85
N GLY A 237 -3.46 1.38 -17.59
CA GLY A 237 -3.47 0.31 -16.61
C GLY A 237 -4.55 -0.70 -16.95
N ALA A 238 -4.26 -1.62 -17.87
CA ALA A 238 -5.20 -2.60 -18.40
C ALA A 238 -5.39 -3.80 -17.47
N TRP A 239 -4.58 -3.92 -16.44
CA TRP A 239 -4.56 -5.01 -15.49
C TRP A 239 -4.51 -4.51 -14.05
N ARG A 240 -5.07 -5.28 -13.14
CA ARG A 240 -4.85 -5.12 -11.71
C ARG A 240 -4.72 -6.48 -11.03
N VAL A 241 -3.95 -6.51 -9.97
CA VAL A 241 -3.92 -7.59 -8.98
C VAL A 241 -4.82 -7.19 -7.83
N GLU A 242 -5.65 -8.12 -7.37
CA GLU A 242 -6.48 -8.04 -6.20
C GLU A 242 -5.99 -9.06 -5.17
N LEU A 243 -5.47 -8.59 -4.04
CA LEU A 243 -5.15 -9.43 -2.89
C LEU A 243 -6.31 -9.36 -1.90
N SER A 244 -6.81 -10.50 -1.46
CA SER A 244 -7.87 -10.54 -0.47
C SER A 244 -7.71 -11.73 0.48
N PRO A 245 -8.16 -11.64 1.74
CA PRO A 245 -8.30 -12.81 2.59
C PRO A 245 -9.41 -13.73 2.06
N LYS A 246 -9.24 -15.04 2.25
CA LYS A 246 -10.28 -16.05 1.96
C LYS A 246 -11.37 -16.06 3.01
N ASP A 247 -10.97 -15.90 4.27
CA ASP A 247 -11.86 -15.94 5.42
C ASP A 247 -12.47 -14.57 5.68
N ALA A 248 -13.73 -14.55 6.08
CA ALA A 248 -14.40 -13.33 6.50
C ALA A 248 -13.94 -12.92 7.91
N ALA A 249 -13.48 -11.67 8.05
CA ALA A 249 -13.07 -11.10 9.32
C ALA A 249 -13.41 -9.61 9.38
N GLN A 250 -13.64 -9.09 10.58
CA GLN A 250 -13.78 -7.64 10.76
C GLN A 250 -12.47 -6.91 10.46
N GLU A 251 -11.35 -7.50 10.85
CA GLU A 251 -10.04 -6.89 10.72
C GLU A 251 -9.12 -7.76 9.88
N ASP A 252 -8.48 -7.14 8.91
CA ASP A 252 -7.48 -7.76 8.05
C ASP A 252 -6.26 -6.87 7.92
N CYS A 253 -5.11 -7.52 7.74
CA CYS A 253 -3.83 -6.88 7.50
C CYS A 253 -3.26 -7.34 6.16
N PHE A 254 -2.65 -6.40 5.45
CA PHE A 254 -1.85 -6.67 4.25
C PHE A 254 -0.41 -6.25 4.50
N LEU A 255 0.52 -7.14 4.29
CA LEU A 255 1.95 -6.84 4.35
C LEU A 255 2.60 -7.31 3.06
N ASN A 256 3.02 -6.37 2.26
CA ASN A 256 3.59 -6.62 0.94
C ASN A 256 5.01 -6.08 0.85
N VAL A 257 5.92 -6.85 0.25
CA VAL A 257 7.28 -6.42 -0.07
C VAL A 257 7.43 -6.39 -1.57
N ILE A 258 7.64 -5.20 -2.12
CA ILE A 258 7.85 -4.98 -3.54
C ILE A 258 9.34 -4.75 -3.77
N GLN A 259 9.93 -5.51 -4.66
CA GLN A 259 11.31 -5.34 -5.12
C GLN A 259 11.30 -4.86 -6.58
N MET A 260 12.12 -3.88 -6.89
CA MET A 260 12.35 -3.38 -8.24
C MET A 260 13.67 -3.89 -8.76
N SER A 261 13.68 -4.40 -10.00
CA SER A 261 14.89 -4.94 -10.65
C SER A 261 14.80 -4.77 -12.17
N ASP A 262 15.89 -5.06 -12.87
CA ASP A 262 15.82 -5.32 -14.31
C ASP A 262 15.05 -6.62 -14.57
N ARG A 263 14.34 -6.71 -15.69
CA ARG A 263 13.53 -7.90 -16.04
C ARG A 263 14.33 -9.20 -16.15
N ASN A 264 15.62 -9.08 -16.45
CA ASN A 264 16.52 -10.24 -16.63
C ASN A 264 17.08 -10.76 -15.29
N VAL A 265 16.84 -10.06 -14.21
CA VAL A 265 17.25 -10.49 -12.86
C VAL A 265 16.38 -11.66 -12.41
N ASN A 266 16.99 -12.83 -12.24
CA ASN A 266 16.30 -14.03 -11.81
C ASN A 266 16.36 -14.26 -10.30
N LYS A 267 17.30 -13.60 -9.62
CA LYS A 267 17.50 -13.79 -8.19
C LYS A 267 17.23 -12.49 -7.44
N LEU A 268 16.11 -12.46 -6.79
CA LEU A 268 15.74 -11.38 -5.89
C LEU A 268 16.41 -11.53 -4.51
N LEU A 269 16.37 -10.46 -3.72
CA LEU A 269 16.75 -10.53 -2.32
C LEU A 269 15.72 -11.39 -1.56
N PRO A 270 16.17 -12.20 -0.58
CA PRO A 270 15.25 -12.97 0.24
C PRO A 270 14.33 -12.05 1.05
N VAL A 271 13.09 -12.49 1.24
CA VAL A 271 12.08 -11.80 2.03
C VAL A 271 11.61 -12.71 3.15
N SER A 272 11.44 -12.16 4.35
CA SER A 272 10.91 -12.88 5.49
C SER A 272 10.02 -11.98 6.33
N ARG A 273 8.99 -12.58 6.95
CA ARG A 273 8.13 -11.88 7.89
C ARG A 273 8.75 -11.86 9.29
N ILE A 274 8.68 -10.73 9.97
CA ILE A 274 8.92 -10.61 11.41
C ILE A 274 7.58 -10.82 12.10
N GLN A 275 7.55 -11.74 13.04
CA GLN A 275 6.37 -12.05 13.84
C GLN A 275 6.60 -11.71 15.30
N ASN A 276 5.53 -11.34 16.00
CA ASN A 276 5.51 -11.22 17.46
C ASN A 276 4.40 -12.10 18.01
N ALA A 277 4.71 -12.92 19.01
CA ALA A 277 3.75 -13.81 19.68
C ALA A 277 2.58 -13.05 20.33
N GLU A 278 2.80 -11.79 20.74
CA GLU A 278 1.77 -10.94 21.35
C GLU A 278 0.93 -10.15 20.32
N ALA A 279 1.18 -10.34 19.02
CA ALA A 279 0.52 -9.64 17.91
C ALA A 279 0.56 -8.10 17.99
N LYS A 280 1.48 -7.52 18.75
CA LYS A 280 1.64 -6.07 18.89
C LYS A 280 2.50 -5.44 17.80
N THR A 281 3.20 -6.24 17.02
CA THR A 281 4.08 -5.80 15.95
C THR A 281 3.94 -6.63 14.70
N VAL A 282 4.20 -5.99 13.56
CA VAL A 282 4.27 -6.61 12.24
C VAL A 282 5.51 -6.08 11.55
N GLY A 283 6.22 -6.92 10.80
CA GLY A 283 7.39 -6.44 10.09
C GLY A 283 7.88 -7.37 9.01
N ALA A 284 8.82 -6.88 8.25
CA ALA A 284 9.45 -7.59 7.14
C ALA A 284 10.96 -7.40 7.13
N ILE A 285 11.64 -8.40 6.57
CA ILE A 285 13.06 -8.35 6.23
C ILE A 285 13.17 -8.51 4.72
N VAL A 286 13.96 -7.68 4.08
CA VAL A 286 14.34 -7.79 2.68
C VAL A 286 15.85 -7.57 2.56
N GLY A 287 16.58 -8.57 2.06
CA GLY A 287 18.05 -8.54 2.09
C GLY A 287 18.59 -8.34 3.51
N SER A 288 19.37 -7.31 3.73
CA SER A 288 19.88 -6.93 5.05
C SER A 288 19.05 -5.84 5.75
N ARG A 289 17.96 -5.38 5.15
CA ARG A 289 17.08 -4.36 5.69
C ARG A 289 15.88 -5.00 6.41
N ALA A 290 15.50 -4.43 7.53
CA ALA A 290 14.34 -4.87 8.28
C ALA A 290 13.51 -3.67 8.76
N VAL A 291 12.20 -3.82 8.76
CA VAL A 291 11.28 -2.85 9.37
C VAL A 291 10.29 -3.55 10.28
N VAL A 292 10.01 -2.90 11.40
CA VAL A 292 8.97 -3.31 12.35
C VAL A 292 8.01 -2.14 12.56
N PHE A 293 6.73 -2.41 12.35
CA PHE A 293 5.62 -1.51 12.59
C PHE A 293 4.90 -1.90 13.88
N SER A 294 4.30 -0.93 14.55
CA SER A 294 3.22 -1.21 15.48
C SER A 294 2.05 -1.85 14.71
N ALA A 295 1.48 -2.93 15.25
CA ALA A 295 0.43 -3.69 14.56
C ALA A 295 -0.84 -2.86 14.29
N ASP A 296 -1.10 -1.85 15.11
CA ASP A 296 -2.23 -0.93 14.94
C ASP A 296 -1.92 0.25 13.99
N CYS A 297 -0.71 0.29 13.41
CA CYS A 297 -0.20 1.43 12.65
C CYS A 297 -0.26 2.75 13.43
N GLY A 298 -0.29 2.69 14.75
CA GLY A 298 -0.30 3.84 15.65
C GLY A 298 1.05 4.10 16.30
N ARG A 299 1.06 4.98 17.29
CA ARG A 299 2.24 5.26 18.11
C ARG A 299 2.06 4.68 19.51
N SER A 300 3.04 3.90 19.95
CA SER A 300 3.08 3.33 21.30
C SER A 300 3.77 4.27 22.27
N SER A 301 3.18 4.46 23.44
CA SER A 301 3.76 5.14 24.61
C SER A 301 4.54 4.19 25.51
N GLU A 302 4.24 2.90 25.45
CA GLU A 302 4.81 1.86 26.33
C GLU A 302 5.94 1.07 25.64
N GLY A 303 5.94 1.07 24.31
CA GLY A 303 6.85 0.25 23.51
C GLY A 303 6.30 -1.15 23.25
N TYR A 304 7.16 -2.05 22.76
CA TYR A 304 6.78 -3.39 22.35
C TYR A 304 8.00 -4.29 22.16
N GLY A 305 7.73 -5.60 22.14
CA GLY A 305 8.71 -6.63 21.84
C GLY A 305 8.50 -7.25 20.46
N PHE A 306 9.58 -7.76 19.85
CA PHE A 306 9.55 -8.54 18.61
C PHE A 306 10.79 -9.44 18.52
N GLU A 307 10.80 -10.35 17.55
CA GLU A 307 11.93 -11.23 17.33
C GLU A 307 12.37 -11.20 15.87
N VAL A 308 13.65 -10.94 15.66
CA VAL A 308 14.35 -11.25 14.40
C VAL A 308 14.91 -12.66 14.57
N PRO A 309 14.35 -13.68 13.91
CA PRO A 309 14.71 -15.06 14.17
C PRO A 309 16.17 -15.35 13.75
N ALA A 310 16.83 -16.21 14.49
CA ALA A 310 18.23 -16.59 14.21
C ALA A 310 18.39 -17.18 12.80
N SER A 311 17.37 -17.87 12.28
CA SER A 311 17.32 -18.38 10.92
C SER A 311 17.43 -17.28 9.85
N ALA A 312 16.98 -16.05 10.15
CA ALA A 312 17.08 -14.94 9.24
C ALA A 312 18.54 -14.65 8.82
N ALA A 313 19.52 -14.78 9.73
CA ALA A 313 20.92 -14.59 9.39
C ALA A 313 21.40 -15.54 8.29
N LYS A 314 20.92 -16.79 8.28
CA LYS A 314 21.23 -17.79 7.25
C LYS A 314 20.47 -17.49 5.95
N THR A 315 19.18 -17.23 6.04
CA THR A 315 18.31 -16.96 4.89
C THR A 315 18.78 -15.72 4.13
N HIS A 316 19.07 -14.63 4.85
CA HIS A 316 19.48 -13.35 4.29
C HIS A 316 21.01 -13.20 4.14
N LYS A 317 21.79 -14.23 4.49
CA LYS A 317 23.25 -14.26 4.39
C LYS A 317 23.94 -13.07 5.06
N THR A 318 23.37 -12.56 6.14
CA THR A 318 23.91 -11.44 6.91
C THR A 318 23.92 -11.72 8.40
N LYS A 319 24.93 -11.21 9.11
CA LYS A 319 25.01 -11.29 10.56
C LYS A 319 24.37 -10.11 11.28
N LYS A 320 24.11 -9.01 10.54
CA LYS A 320 23.51 -7.79 11.06
C LYS A 320 22.47 -7.27 10.07
N PHE A 321 21.40 -6.73 10.59
CA PHE A 321 20.35 -6.08 9.85
C PHE A 321 20.32 -4.59 10.18
N SER A 322 20.12 -3.76 9.16
CA SER A 322 19.74 -2.37 9.35
C SER A 322 18.25 -2.35 9.68
N LEU A 323 17.93 -2.15 10.95
CA LEU A 323 16.61 -2.31 11.53
C LEU A 323 15.95 -0.95 11.76
N LEU A 324 14.81 -0.72 11.09
CA LEU A 324 13.93 0.42 11.31
C LEU A 324 12.79 -0.01 12.21
N ILE A 325 12.70 0.56 13.39
CA ILE A 325 11.62 0.36 14.36
C ILE A 325 10.73 1.60 14.28
N SER A 326 9.44 1.45 13.99
CA SER A 326 8.53 2.59 13.80
C SER A 326 7.29 2.47 14.69
N GLY A 327 6.53 3.57 14.83
CA GLY A 327 5.33 3.61 15.66
C GLY A 327 5.65 3.84 17.14
N LEU A 328 6.61 4.70 17.41
CA LEU A 328 6.97 5.13 18.76
C LEU A 328 6.58 6.59 18.99
N GLU A 329 6.12 6.93 20.19
CA GLU A 329 5.94 8.32 20.58
C GLU A 329 7.28 9.02 20.77
N LYS A 330 7.30 10.33 20.57
CA LYS A 330 8.44 11.21 20.85
C LYS A 330 8.97 10.97 22.26
N GLY A 331 10.27 10.86 22.41
CA GLY A 331 10.95 10.75 23.70
C GLY A 331 12.20 9.89 23.65
N GLU A 332 12.72 9.60 24.83
CA GLU A 332 13.89 8.72 25.01
C GLU A 332 13.43 7.27 25.17
N TRP A 333 14.07 6.38 24.42
CA TRP A 333 13.76 4.97 24.40
C TRP A 333 14.99 4.10 24.61
N VAL A 334 14.82 3.00 25.30
CA VAL A 334 15.86 1.96 25.46
C VAL A 334 15.52 0.81 24.54
N VAL A 335 16.48 0.37 23.75
CA VAL A 335 16.38 -0.88 22.98
C VAL A 335 17.23 -1.94 23.64
N GLU A 336 16.61 -3.05 23.94
CA GLU A 336 17.27 -4.24 24.47
C GLU A 336 17.26 -5.36 23.43
N ARG A 337 18.29 -6.20 23.41
CA ARG A 337 18.34 -7.44 22.67
C ARG A 337 18.78 -8.58 23.56
N ASN A 338 17.97 -9.63 23.65
CA ASN A 338 18.21 -10.78 24.55
C ASN A 338 18.52 -10.34 25.99
N GLY A 339 17.78 -9.34 26.50
CA GLY A 339 17.92 -8.79 27.84
C GLY A 339 19.13 -7.89 28.07
N LYS A 340 19.90 -7.57 27.00
CA LYS A 340 21.04 -6.65 27.08
C LYS A 340 20.70 -5.34 26.36
N SER A 341 20.90 -4.20 27.02
CA SER A 341 20.71 -2.89 26.42
C SER A 341 21.67 -2.68 25.24
N LEU A 342 21.13 -2.19 24.14
CA LEU A 342 21.87 -1.72 22.96
C LEU A 342 22.13 -0.21 23.03
N GLY A 343 21.44 0.51 23.92
CA GLY A 343 21.58 1.94 24.09
C GLY A 343 20.26 2.67 24.33
N LYS A 344 20.38 4.00 24.48
CA LYS A 344 19.27 4.94 24.50
C LYS A 344 19.17 5.62 23.15
N PHE A 345 17.96 5.84 22.69
CA PHE A 345 17.65 6.42 21.39
C PHE A 345 16.61 7.51 21.55
N SER A 346 16.85 8.66 20.95
CA SER A 346 15.89 9.75 20.91
C SER A 346 14.99 9.58 19.70
N VAL A 347 13.69 9.57 19.92
CA VAL A 347 12.66 9.44 18.89
C VAL A 347 12.04 10.80 18.62
N GLY A 348 12.03 11.20 17.36
CA GLY A 348 11.44 12.45 16.88
C GLY A 348 9.92 12.41 16.85
N GLU A 349 9.31 13.61 16.82
CA GLU A 349 7.86 13.73 16.71
C GLU A 349 7.35 13.41 15.30
N ALA A 350 8.13 13.77 14.27
CA ALA A 350 7.68 13.58 12.89
C ALA A 350 7.70 12.12 12.48
N ASP A 351 8.78 11.39 12.77
CA ASP A 351 9.05 10.06 12.26
C ASP A 351 8.65 8.92 13.20
N GLY A 352 8.77 9.11 14.52
CA GLY A 352 8.43 8.07 15.49
C GLY A 352 9.30 6.82 15.36
N THR A 353 10.60 6.97 14.98
CA THR A 353 11.45 5.84 14.60
C THR A 353 12.73 5.73 15.38
N ILE A 354 13.25 4.50 15.43
CA ILE A 354 14.64 4.19 15.80
C ILE A 354 15.26 3.41 14.64
N TYR A 355 16.45 3.79 14.23
CA TYR A 355 17.23 3.08 13.22
C TYR A 355 18.57 2.63 13.79
N LEU A 356 18.86 1.33 13.71
CA LEU A 356 20.08 0.74 14.26
C LEU A 356 20.52 -0.50 13.50
N ASN A 357 21.81 -0.81 13.59
CA ASN A 357 22.37 -2.06 13.08
C ASN A 357 22.44 -3.10 14.19
N ALA A 358 21.75 -4.22 14.04
CA ALA A 358 21.68 -5.25 15.06
C ALA A 358 21.61 -6.67 14.51
N ALA A 359 22.08 -7.64 15.31
CA ALA A 359 22.02 -9.06 14.95
C ALA A 359 20.65 -9.66 15.32
N PRO A 360 20.27 -10.85 14.79
CA PRO A 360 19.07 -11.56 15.20
C PRO A 360 18.96 -11.72 16.73
N GLY A 361 17.74 -11.79 17.22
CA GLY A 361 17.44 -11.96 18.65
C GLY A 361 16.07 -11.44 19.02
N LYS A 362 15.75 -11.54 20.31
CA LYS A 362 14.55 -10.98 20.90
C LYS A 362 14.80 -9.54 21.31
N TYR A 363 13.98 -8.65 20.82
CA TYR A 363 14.06 -7.22 21.08
C TYR A 363 12.95 -6.78 22.01
N LEU A 364 13.29 -5.84 22.88
CA LEU A 364 12.33 -5.08 23.68
C LEU A 364 12.68 -3.60 23.52
N VAL A 365 11.68 -2.82 23.12
CA VAL A 365 11.74 -1.36 23.03
C VAL A 365 10.85 -0.81 24.13
N ARG A 366 11.38 0.01 25.00
CA ARG A 366 10.67 0.60 26.15
C ARG A 366 11.20 1.98 26.48
N ARG A 367 10.37 2.76 27.15
CA ARG A 367 10.78 4.04 27.76
C ARG A 367 11.64 3.83 28.99
#